data_1965aa09047fc0d7cdc806dd7bcde9ad
#
_entry.id   1965aa09047fc0d7cdc806dd7bcde9ad
#
_cell.length_a   1.000
_cell.length_b   1.000
_cell.length_c   1.000
_cell.angle_alpha   90.00
_cell.angle_beta   90.00
_cell.angle_gamma   90.00
#
_symmetry.space_group_name_H-M   'P 1'
#
loop_
_entity.id
_entity.type
_entity.pdbx_description
1 polymer ?
#
loop_
_entity_poly.entity_id
_entity_poly.type
_entity_poly.pdbx_seq_one_letter_code
_entity_poly.pdbx_strand_id
1 'polypeptide(L)'
;MKPTQDEIYVKVSATLVEALNVDEDEINPASTLQGDLGAESIDFLDIVFRLEREFGIKIPRGELFPESIFQGDPDFVQAGKVTPRGLDELRTRMPFADLSDFEKNPEVGHISDLFTVELITRYIEGKLAGSAN
;
A
#
# COMPACT_ATOMS: atom_id res chain seq x y z
N MET A 1 17.72 6.98 -16.26
CA MET A 1 18.00 5.67 -15.65
C MET A 1 16.98 5.40 -14.56
N LYS A 2 16.44 4.18 -14.54
CA LYS A 2 15.44 3.81 -13.53
C LYS A 2 16.14 3.54 -12.19
N PRO A 3 15.55 3.95 -11.08
CA PRO A 3 16.10 3.62 -9.77
C PRO A 3 16.01 2.12 -9.52
N THR A 4 16.95 1.61 -8.73
CA THR A 4 16.91 0.22 -8.29
C THR A 4 15.86 0.06 -7.20
N GLN A 5 15.49 -1.19 -6.91
CA GLN A 5 14.55 -1.47 -5.82
C GLN A 5 15.06 -0.92 -4.49
N ASP A 6 16.35 -1.04 -4.23
CA ASP A 6 16.96 -0.52 -3.01
C ASP A 6 16.84 1.00 -2.93
N GLU A 7 17.06 1.69 -4.05
CA GLU A 7 16.93 3.15 -4.10
C GLU A 7 15.48 3.57 -3.86
N ILE A 8 14.53 2.83 -4.44
CA ILE A 8 13.11 3.09 -4.22
C ILE A 8 12.77 2.89 -2.75
N TYR A 9 13.26 1.81 -2.16
CA TYR A 9 13.02 1.51 -0.75
C TYR A 9 13.54 2.64 0.16
N VAL A 10 14.73 3.13 -0.12
CA VAL A 10 15.32 4.24 0.67
C VAL A 10 14.44 5.48 0.59
N LYS A 11 13.94 5.82 -0.60
CA LYS A 11 13.09 6.98 -0.79
C LYS A 11 11.71 6.80 -0.15
N VAL A 12 11.14 5.60 -0.26
CA VAL A 12 9.87 5.28 0.40
C VAL A 12 10.03 5.40 1.91
N SER A 13 11.11 4.85 2.46
CA SER A 13 11.38 4.93 3.90
C SER A 13 11.51 6.39 4.36
N ALA A 14 12.25 7.22 3.62
CA ALA A 14 12.40 8.62 3.95
C ALA A 14 11.07 9.35 3.94
N THR A 15 10.21 9.02 2.97
CA THR A 15 8.87 9.59 2.87
C THR A 15 8.04 9.23 4.11
N LEU A 16 8.10 7.98 4.54
CA LEU A 16 7.35 7.52 5.71
C LEU A 16 7.88 8.15 7.00
N VAL A 17 9.19 8.33 7.12
CA VAL A 17 9.78 9.02 8.27
C VAL A 17 9.17 10.41 8.41
N GLU A 18 9.09 11.15 7.30
CA GLU A 18 8.53 12.50 7.31
C GLU A 18 7.03 12.51 7.53
N ALA A 19 6.30 11.61 6.87
CA ALA A 19 4.84 11.58 6.93
C ALA A 19 4.33 11.12 8.28
N LEU A 20 4.99 10.15 8.89
CA LEU A 20 4.51 9.49 10.11
C LEU A 20 5.30 9.88 11.35
N ASN A 21 6.36 10.66 11.18
CA ASN A 21 7.23 11.10 12.28
C ASN A 21 7.79 9.92 13.08
N VAL A 22 8.25 8.89 12.35
CA VAL A 22 8.88 7.72 12.93
C VAL A 22 10.37 7.75 12.64
N ASP A 23 11.16 6.98 13.39
CA ASP A 23 12.59 6.87 13.16
C ASP A 23 12.88 5.90 12.02
N GLU A 24 13.95 6.15 11.28
CA GLU A 24 14.37 5.28 10.19
C GLU A 24 14.61 3.85 10.68
N ASP A 25 15.12 3.70 11.91
CA ASP A 25 15.38 2.40 12.51
C ASP A 25 14.12 1.57 12.76
N GLU A 26 12.95 2.22 12.79
CA GLU A 26 11.69 1.53 12.97
C GLU A 26 11.15 0.93 11.68
N ILE A 27 11.73 1.29 10.54
CA ILE A 27 11.26 0.88 9.23
C ILE A 27 12.04 -0.30 8.69
N ASN A 28 11.32 -1.36 8.31
CA ASN A 28 11.88 -2.48 7.56
C ASN A 28 10.85 -2.94 6.53
N PRO A 29 11.25 -3.78 5.55
CA PRO A 29 10.31 -4.16 4.47
C PRO A 29 9.00 -4.77 4.97
N ALA A 30 9.04 -5.50 6.06
CA ALA A 30 7.86 -6.16 6.62
C ALA A 30 7.02 -5.26 7.53
N SER A 31 7.48 -4.03 7.82
CA SER A 31 6.73 -3.11 8.68
C SER A 31 5.39 -2.76 8.04
N THR A 32 4.30 -2.92 8.81
CA THR A 32 2.98 -2.48 8.35
C THR A 32 2.81 -1.01 8.69
N LEU A 33 2.10 -0.30 7.81
CA LEU A 33 1.92 1.15 8.00
C LEU A 33 1.07 1.45 9.22
N GLN A 34 -0.03 0.71 9.43
CA GLN A 34 -0.90 0.94 10.57
C GLN A 34 -0.41 0.29 11.85
N GLY A 35 -0.10 -1.00 11.78
CA GLY A 35 0.26 -1.76 12.98
C GLY A 35 1.61 -1.40 13.56
N ASP A 36 2.63 -1.33 12.71
CA ASP A 36 4.00 -1.10 13.18
C ASP A 36 4.38 0.38 13.20
N LEU A 37 3.89 1.16 12.22
CA LEU A 37 4.29 2.56 12.08
C LEU A 37 3.23 3.54 12.56
N GLY A 38 2.05 3.05 12.93
CA GLY A 38 1.01 3.89 13.52
C GLY A 38 0.28 4.81 12.57
N ALA A 39 0.28 4.51 11.27
CA ALA A 39 -0.40 5.34 10.29
C ALA A 39 -1.92 5.28 10.49
N GLU A 40 -2.57 6.45 10.35
CA GLU A 40 -4.01 6.56 10.39
C GLU A 40 -4.56 6.76 8.98
N SER A 41 -5.88 6.65 8.82
CA SER A 41 -6.51 6.83 7.50
C SER A 41 -6.13 8.14 6.82
N ILE A 42 -6.04 9.21 7.59
CA ILE A 42 -5.68 10.52 7.04
C ILE A 42 -4.22 10.54 6.56
N ASP A 43 -3.36 9.75 7.20
CA ASP A 43 -1.95 9.70 6.83
C ASP A 43 -1.74 9.05 5.46
N PHE A 44 -2.62 8.12 5.06
CA PHE A 44 -2.50 7.47 3.77
C PHE A 44 -2.57 8.46 2.61
N LEU A 45 -3.45 9.45 2.70
CA LEU A 45 -3.57 10.47 1.66
C LEU A 45 -2.29 11.31 1.58
N ASP A 46 -1.74 11.69 2.73
CA ASP A 46 -0.49 12.44 2.79
C ASP A 46 0.66 11.62 2.21
N ILE A 47 0.73 10.33 2.54
CA ILE A 47 1.75 9.44 2.01
C ILE A 47 1.66 9.38 0.48
N VAL A 48 0.45 9.25 -0.07
CA VAL A 48 0.25 9.22 -1.52
C VAL A 48 0.78 10.49 -2.17
N PHE A 49 0.44 11.67 -1.63
CA PHE A 49 0.92 12.94 -2.19
C PHE A 49 2.44 13.06 -2.14
N ARG A 50 3.04 12.63 -1.05
CA ARG A 50 4.49 12.69 -0.90
C ARG A 50 5.20 11.75 -1.87
N LEU A 51 4.63 10.55 -2.09
CA LEU A 51 5.18 9.60 -3.04
C LEU A 51 5.07 10.13 -4.47
N GLU A 52 3.95 10.75 -4.82
CA GLU A 52 3.79 11.36 -6.14
C GLU A 52 4.86 12.40 -6.39
N ARG A 53 5.11 13.23 -5.40
CA ARG A 53 6.12 14.30 -5.49
C ARG A 53 7.53 13.74 -5.58
N GLU A 54 7.84 12.77 -4.73
CA GLU A 54 9.19 12.22 -4.64
C GLU A 54 9.59 11.49 -5.92
N PHE A 55 8.66 10.76 -6.52
CA PHE A 55 8.95 9.94 -7.69
C PHE A 55 8.48 10.55 -9.01
N GLY A 56 7.76 11.67 -8.96
CA GLY A 56 7.26 12.32 -10.17
C GLY A 56 6.23 11.49 -10.90
N ILE A 57 5.40 10.76 -10.18
CA ILE A 57 4.37 9.89 -10.74
C ILE A 57 2.99 10.32 -10.29
N LYS A 58 1.96 9.76 -10.92
CA LYS A 58 0.59 9.96 -10.50
C LYS A 58 0.05 8.68 -9.87
N ILE A 59 -0.58 8.82 -8.71
CA ILE A 59 -1.19 7.71 -8.00
C ILE A 59 -2.69 8.02 -7.90
N PRO A 60 -3.51 7.48 -8.81
CA PRO A 60 -4.95 7.74 -8.77
C PRO A 60 -5.55 7.26 -7.44
N ARG A 61 -6.58 7.95 -7.02
CA ARG A 61 -7.26 7.62 -5.78
C ARG A 61 -7.77 6.18 -5.81
N GLY A 62 -7.46 5.43 -4.76
CA GLY A 62 -7.88 4.04 -4.65
C GLY A 62 -7.00 3.04 -5.39
N GLU A 63 -5.96 3.50 -6.09
CA GLU A 63 -5.05 2.58 -6.78
C GLU A 63 -4.09 1.89 -5.82
N LEU A 64 -3.48 2.65 -4.93
CA LEU A 64 -2.57 2.07 -3.94
C LEU A 64 -3.33 1.55 -2.72
N PHE A 65 -4.29 2.34 -2.24
CA PHE A 65 -5.11 1.97 -1.09
C PHE A 65 -6.58 1.86 -1.54
N PRO A 66 -7.15 0.64 -1.66
CA PRO A 66 -8.51 0.45 -2.18
C PRO A 66 -9.56 0.92 -1.18
N GLU A 67 -10.01 2.17 -1.33
CA GLU A 67 -10.93 2.82 -0.41
C GLU A 67 -12.27 2.09 -0.27
N SER A 68 -12.80 1.55 -1.36
CA SER A 68 -14.10 0.86 -1.33
C SER A 68 -14.10 -0.29 -0.32
N ILE A 69 -12.99 -1.03 -0.27
CA ILE A 69 -12.86 -2.16 0.65
C ILE A 69 -12.66 -1.64 2.07
N PHE A 70 -11.84 -0.62 2.26
CA PHE A 70 -11.61 -0.01 3.57
C PHE A 70 -12.89 0.58 4.16
N GLN A 71 -13.76 1.13 3.30
CA GLN A 71 -15.02 1.73 3.73
C GLN A 71 -16.13 0.72 3.95
N GLY A 72 -15.87 -0.56 3.63
CA GLY A 72 -16.84 -1.62 3.87
C GLY A 72 -17.97 -1.67 2.86
N ASP A 73 -17.70 -1.35 1.58
CA ASP A 73 -18.68 -1.45 0.51
C ASP A 73 -19.36 -2.83 0.54
N PRO A 74 -20.72 -2.90 0.60
CA PRO A 74 -21.43 -4.18 0.69
C PRO A 74 -21.12 -5.16 -0.44
N ASP A 75 -20.73 -4.67 -1.62
CA ASP A 75 -20.35 -5.53 -2.73
C ASP A 75 -19.02 -6.24 -2.47
N PHE A 76 -18.15 -5.64 -1.65
CA PHE A 76 -16.81 -6.14 -1.41
C PHE A 76 -16.60 -6.68 0.00
N VAL A 77 -17.45 -6.28 0.96
CA VAL A 77 -17.31 -6.67 2.36
C VAL A 77 -18.66 -7.06 2.93
N GLN A 78 -18.75 -8.25 3.50
CA GLN A 78 -19.96 -8.72 4.19
C GLN A 78 -19.58 -9.48 5.44
N ALA A 79 -20.28 -9.23 6.52
CA ALA A 79 -20.07 -9.88 7.81
C ALA A 79 -18.62 -9.80 8.29
N GLY A 80 -17.96 -8.66 8.05
CA GLY A 80 -16.57 -8.45 8.48
C GLY A 80 -15.53 -9.13 7.61
N LYS A 81 -15.94 -9.73 6.51
CA LYS A 81 -15.02 -10.43 5.60
C LYS A 81 -15.11 -9.86 4.19
N VAL A 82 -13.99 -9.92 3.47
CA VAL A 82 -13.97 -9.54 2.06
C VAL A 82 -14.63 -10.64 1.25
N THR A 83 -15.60 -10.25 0.41
CA THR A 83 -16.31 -11.20 -0.45
C THR A 83 -15.40 -11.69 -1.58
N PRO A 84 -15.77 -12.80 -2.28
CA PRO A 84 -15.02 -13.21 -3.47
C PRO A 84 -14.87 -12.08 -4.49
N ARG A 85 -15.89 -11.23 -4.62
CA ARG A 85 -15.84 -10.06 -5.50
C ARG A 85 -14.82 -9.05 -5.02
N GLY A 86 -14.76 -8.84 -3.69
CA GLY A 86 -13.75 -7.97 -3.09
C GLY A 86 -12.34 -8.51 -3.28
N LEU A 87 -12.17 -9.83 -3.17
CA LEU A 87 -10.88 -10.44 -3.43
C LEU A 87 -10.43 -10.25 -4.87
N ASP A 88 -11.35 -10.36 -5.83
CA ASP A 88 -11.04 -10.11 -7.24
C ASP A 88 -10.62 -8.65 -7.43
N GLU A 89 -11.29 -7.73 -6.76
CA GLU A 89 -10.93 -6.31 -6.82
C GLU A 89 -9.53 -6.09 -6.27
N LEU A 90 -9.19 -6.72 -5.15
CA LEU A 90 -7.85 -6.63 -4.58
C LEU A 90 -6.79 -7.17 -5.54
N ARG A 91 -7.06 -8.33 -6.16
CA ARG A 91 -6.12 -8.91 -7.12
C ARG A 91 -5.90 -7.99 -8.31
N THR A 92 -6.97 -7.37 -8.80
CA THR A 92 -6.90 -6.48 -9.96
C THR A 92 -6.11 -5.22 -9.65
N ARG A 93 -6.36 -4.62 -8.47
CA ARG A 93 -5.71 -3.37 -8.09
C ARG A 93 -4.32 -3.56 -7.52
N MET A 94 -4.05 -4.72 -6.95
CA MET A 94 -2.79 -5.00 -6.27
C MET A 94 -2.11 -6.27 -6.81
N PRO A 95 -1.80 -6.32 -8.12
CA PRO A 95 -1.16 -7.51 -8.70
C PRO A 95 0.24 -7.74 -8.16
N PHE A 96 0.84 -6.73 -7.55
CA PHE A 96 2.17 -6.78 -6.94
C PHE A 96 2.14 -7.36 -5.52
N ALA A 97 0.96 -7.57 -4.94
CA ALA A 97 0.82 -8.08 -3.58
C ALA A 97 0.57 -9.58 -3.57
N ASP A 98 1.15 -10.27 -2.58
CA ASP A 98 0.87 -11.68 -2.35
C ASP A 98 -0.34 -11.78 -1.42
N LEU A 99 -1.47 -12.18 -1.97
CA LEU A 99 -2.74 -12.28 -1.24
C LEU A 99 -3.05 -13.70 -0.79
N SER A 100 -2.16 -14.66 -1.00
CA SER A 100 -2.45 -16.06 -0.73
C SER A 100 -2.86 -16.34 0.73
N ASP A 101 -2.15 -15.73 1.68
CA ASP A 101 -2.50 -15.91 3.09
C ASP A 101 -3.78 -15.18 3.45
N PHE A 102 -3.97 -13.98 2.89
CA PHE A 102 -5.18 -13.22 3.15
C PHE A 102 -6.43 -13.94 2.63
N GLU A 103 -6.33 -14.58 1.46
CA GLU A 103 -7.45 -15.29 0.86
C GLU A 103 -7.94 -16.45 1.72
N LYS A 104 -7.07 -17.03 2.52
CA LYS A 104 -7.44 -18.12 3.43
C LYS A 104 -8.33 -17.65 4.57
N ASN A 105 -8.17 -16.39 4.98
CA ASN A 105 -8.96 -15.79 6.05
C ASN A 105 -9.14 -14.29 5.76
N PRO A 106 -10.03 -13.96 4.81
CA PRO A 106 -10.15 -12.59 4.29
C PRO A 106 -10.93 -11.66 5.20
N GLU A 107 -10.48 -11.52 6.43
CA GLU A 107 -11.11 -10.60 7.38
C GLU A 107 -10.70 -9.16 7.10
N VAL A 108 -11.68 -8.25 7.10
CA VAL A 108 -11.45 -6.83 6.84
C VAL A 108 -10.39 -6.25 7.79
N GLY A 109 -10.40 -6.69 9.04
CA GLY A 109 -9.41 -6.23 10.01
C GLY A 109 -7.97 -6.55 9.65
N HIS A 110 -7.75 -7.53 8.76
CA HIS A 110 -6.41 -7.93 8.35
C HIS A 110 -5.96 -7.25 7.05
N ILE A 111 -6.83 -6.45 6.40
CA ILE A 111 -6.45 -5.74 5.17
C ILE A 111 -5.27 -4.80 5.43
N SER A 112 -5.28 -4.13 6.57
CA SER A 112 -4.20 -3.20 6.90
C SER A 112 -2.84 -3.88 6.98
N ASP A 113 -2.81 -5.17 7.28
CA ASP A 113 -1.56 -5.93 7.36
C ASP A 113 -0.94 -6.17 5.98
N LEU A 114 -1.71 -5.98 4.90
CA LEU A 114 -1.19 -6.08 3.54
C LEU A 114 -0.32 -4.89 3.16
N PHE A 115 -0.52 -3.75 3.81
CA PHE A 115 0.17 -2.52 3.45
C PHE A 115 1.48 -2.39 4.23
N THR A 116 2.49 -3.09 3.73
CA THR A 116 3.85 -3.03 4.26
C THR A 116 4.68 -2.05 3.44
N VAL A 117 5.84 -1.70 3.97
CA VAL A 117 6.80 -0.84 3.26
C VAL A 117 7.22 -1.53 1.95
N GLU A 118 7.42 -2.85 1.97
CA GLU A 118 7.79 -3.61 0.78
C GLU A 118 6.71 -3.52 -0.30
N LEU A 119 5.44 -3.60 0.09
CA LEU A 119 4.33 -3.51 -0.86
C LEU A 119 4.35 -2.16 -1.58
N ILE A 120 4.55 -1.08 -0.84
CA ILE A 120 4.64 0.26 -1.42
C ILE A 120 5.82 0.33 -2.38
N THR A 121 6.97 -0.22 -1.98
CA THR A 121 8.17 -0.25 -2.80
C THR A 121 7.91 -0.94 -4.13
N ARG A 122 7.26 -2.10 -4.09
CA ARG A 122 6.91 -2.86 -5.29
C ARG A 122 5.92 -2.11 -6.17
N TYR A 123 4.95 -1.44 -5.56
CA TYR A 123 3.99 -0.64 -6.30
C TYR A 123 4.70 0.48 -7.08
N ILE A 124 5.58 1.22 -6.40
CA ILE A 124 6.33 2.31 -7.02
C ILE A 124 7.22 1.77 -8.15
N GLU A 125 7.89 0.65 -7.91
CA GLU A 125 8.73 0.02 -8.92
C GLU A 125 7.92 -0.29 -10.18
N GLY A 126 6.72 -0.84 -10.02
CA GLY A 126 5.84 -1.13 -11.15
C GLY A 126 5.39 0.13 -11.88
N LYS A 127 5.10 1.21 -11.13
CA LYS A 127 4.70 2.48 -11.72
C LYS A 127 5.83 3.09 -12.55
N LEU A 128 7.03 3.06 -12.01
CA LEU A 128 8.20 3.62 -12.71
C LEU A 128 8.52 2.80 -13.96
N ALA A 129 8.35 1.49 -13.90
CA ALA A 129 8.55 0.62 -15.05
C ALA A 129 7.53 0.94 -16.15
N GLY A 130 6.26 1.13 -15.78
CA GLY A 130 5.21 1.50 -16.73
C GLY A 130 5.40 2.89 -17.30
N SER A 131 5.89 3.82 -16.50
CA SER A 131 6.10 5.21 -16.92
C SER A 131 7.24 5.37 -17.91
N ALA A 132 8.10 4.38 -18.02
CA ALA A 132 9.24 4.42 -18.92
C ALA A 132 8.87 4.20 -20.38
N ASN A 133 7.62 3.84 -20.63
CA ASN A 133 7.14 3.57 -21.99
C ASN A 133 6.65 4.82 -22.67
#